data_db4144cd3b1c02b8f79fbb28e3a7cd5d
#
_entry.id   db4144cd3b1c02b8f79fbb28e3a7cd5d
#
_cell.length_a   1.000
_cell.length_b   1.000
_cell.length_c   1.000
_cell.angle_alpha   90.00
_cell.angle_beta   90.00
_cell.angle_gamma   90.00
#
_symmetry.space_group_name_H-M   'P 1'
#
loop_
_entity.id
_entity.type
_entity.pdbx_description
1 polymer ?
#
loop_
_entity_poly.entity_id
_entity_poly.type
_entity_poly.pdbx_seq_one_letter_code
_entity_poly.pdbx_strand_id
1 'polypeptide(L)'
;MKAKELVLTLIALFAICSANAAGLTGRDIMQEVRNRADGDTRYATIEMTLVQRSGHKRVRKLESWAMDVGRDTKKIMFFTYPGDVKGTGFLTWDYDNPRKVDDKWLYLPAMKKTRRISGKSSKTDYFMGSDFTYNDMSMRNVDEEKHQLLREENLGGHRCWVVQSIPKDKDEIYTRRVTWIRQDCLMAVKAEYYDKLNKLHRRLSISNIDKVQGFWTMHLMQMENVQTGHKTIIRMNNQRFNIKVAPNLFTVSKLEKGL
;
A
#
# COMPACT_ATOMS: atom_id res chain seq x y z
N MET A 1 -14.53 -85.59 8.13
CA MET A 1 -14.17 -84.97 6.85
C MET A 1 -14.16 -83.48 7.08
N LYS A 2 -13.01 -82.87 6.84
CA LYS A 2 -12.62 -81.54 7.36
C LYS A 2 -13.16 -80.45 6.50
N ALA A 3 -13.93 -79.51 7.09
CA ALA A 3 -14.32 -78.24 6.49
C ALA A 3 -13.13 -77.27 6.62
N LYS A 4 -12.69 -76.71 5.50
CA LYS A 4 -11.65 -75.67 5.46
C LYS A 4 -12.37 -74.31 5.56
N GLU A 5 -12.11 -73.61 6.63
CA GLU A 5 -12.53 -72.23 6.79
C GLU A 5 -11.67 -71.34 5.91
N LEU A 6 -12.31 -70.57 5.03
CA LEU A 6 -11.66 -69.58 4.21
C LEU A 6 -11.78 -68.22 4.93
N VAL A 7 -10.69 -67.82 5.56
CA VAL A 7 -10.58 -66.49 6.17
C VAL A 7 -10.30 -65.48 5.07
N LEU A 8 -11.31 -64.72 4.69
CA LEU A 8 -11.18 -63.57 3.81
C LEU A 8 -10.68 -62.36 4.64
N THR A 9 -9.36 -62.06 4.56
CA THR A 9 -8.82 -60.87 5.17
C THR A 9 -9.17 -59.67 4.28
N LEU A 10 -10.13 -58.85 4.72
CA LEU A 10 -10.50 -57.61 4.08
C LEU A 10 -9.43 -56.54 4.44
N ILE A 11 -8.46 -56.31 3.55
CA ILE A 11 -7.55 -55.20 3.66
C ILE A 11 -8.28 -53.95 3.23
N ALA A 12 -8.79 -53.23 4.23
CA ALA A 12 -9.33 -51.88 4.00
C ALA A 12 -8.16 -50.96 3.66
N LEU A 13 -7.98 -50.65 2.41
CA LEU A 13 -7.04 -49.65 1.93
C LEU A 13 -7.60 -48.28 2.37
N PHE A 14 -7.15 -47.77 3.53
CA PHE A 14 -7.33 -46.39 3.92
C PHE A 14 -6.46 -45.55 2.98
N ALA A 15 -7.02 -45.12 1.86
CA ALA A 15 -6.49 -44.02 1.08
C ALA A 15 -6.58 -42.77 1.96
N ILE A 16 -5.48 -42.47 2.67
CA ILE A 16 -5.29 -41.18 3.31
C ILE A 16 -5.21 -40.17 2.18
N CYS A 17 -6.36 -39.59 1.84
CA CYS A 17 -6.46 -38.40 1.04
C CYS A 17 -5.77 -37.32 1.88
N SER A 18 -4.45 -37.17 1.71
CA SER A 18 -3.72 -35.99 2.17
C SER A 18 -4.30 -34.83 1.38
N ALA A 19 -5.42 -34.27 1.86
CA ALA A 19 -5.78 -32.92 1.50
C ALA A 19 -4.55 -32.08 1.89
N ASN A 20 -3.75 -31.73 0.89
CA ASN A 20 -2.78 -30.65 1.02
C ASN A 20 -3.61 -29.43 1.45
N ALA A 21 -3.72 -29.22 2.76
CA ALA A 21 -4.01 -27.91 3.30
C ALA A 21 -2.84 -27.03 2.82
N ALA A 22 -2.97 -26.51 1.60
CA ALA A 22 -2.02 -25.54 1.09
C ALA A 22 -2.03 -24.42 2.12
N GLY A 23 -0.95 -24.35 2.92
CA GLY A 23 -0.81 -23.32 3.95
C GLY A 23 -0.96 -21.96 3.31
N LEU A 24 -1.45 -20.99 4.07
CA LEU A 24 -1.66 -19.60 3.63
C LEU A 24 -0.41 -19.08 2.89
N THR A 25 -0.56 -18.71 1.63
CA THR A 25 0.56 -18.24 0.81
C THR A 25 0.80 -16.74 1.00
N GLY A 26 1.98 -16.25 0.67
CA GLY A 26 2.26 -14.81 0.68
C GLY A 26 1.30 -14.02 -0.23
N ARG A 27 0.87 -14.62 -1.37
CA ARG A 27 -0.12 -14.00 -2.26
C ARG A 27 -1.50 -13.90 -1.62
N ASP A 28 -1.94 -14.95 -0.92
CA ASP A 28 -3.24 -14.94 -0.24
C ASP A 28 -3.27 -13.87 0.85
N ILE A 29 -2.20 -13.75 1.64
CA ILE A 29 -2.07 -12.69 2.66
C ILE A 29 -2.16 -11.30 2.00
N MET A 30 -1.45 -11.07 0.91
CA MET A 30 -1.49 -9.76 0.23
C MET A 30 -2.85 -9.50 -0.41
N GLN A 31 -3.58 -10.54 -0.84
CA GLN A 31 -4.94 -10.42 -1.33
C GLN A 31 -5.92 -10.04 -0.21
N GLU A 32 -5.79 -10.64 0.98
CA GLU A 32 -6.58 -10.28 2.16
C GLU A 32 -6.30 -8.82 2.60
N VAL A 33 -5.03 -8.39 2.57
CA VAL A 33 -4.65 -6.99 2.82
C VAL A 33 -5.33 -6.05 1.81
N ARG A 34 -5.36 -6.44 0.54
CA ARG A 34 -6.02 -5.68 -0.54
C ARG A 34 -7.54 -5.61 -0.35
N ASN A 35 -8.15 -6.72 0.06
CA ASN A 35 -9.59 -6.85 0.23
C ASN A 35 -10.10 -6.33 1.59
N ARG A 36 -9.20 -5.89 2.46
CA ARG A 36 -9.57 -5.35 3.78
C ARG A 36 -10.55 -4.20 3.62
N ALA A 37 -11.64 -4.25 4.38
CA ALA A 37 -12.63 -3.18 4.40
C ALA A 37 -11.99 -1.85 4.86
N ASP A 38 -12.11 -0.81 4.05
CA ASP A 38 -11.56 0.52 4.31
C ASP A 38 -12.51 1.67 3.90
N GLY A 39 -13.80 1.34 3.68
CA GLY A 39 -14.90 2.25 3.33
C GLY A 39 -14.90 2.64 1.85
N ASP A 40 -16.11 2.85 1.30
CA ASP A 40 -16.30 3.18 -0.13
C ASP A 40 -15.78 4.59 -0.48
N THR A 41 -15.81 5.48 0.49
CA THR A 41 -15.26 6.84 0.35
C THR A 41 -14.50 7.23 1.61
N ARG A 42 -13.40 7.99 1.42
CA ARG A 42 -12.48 8.34 2.50
C ARG A 42 -12.07 9.81 2.39
N TYR A 43 -11.92 10.45 3.54
CA TYR A 43 -11.34 11.78 3.67
C TYR A 43 -10.32 11.79 4.80
N ALA A 44 -9.25 12.54 4.62
CA ALA A 44 -8.30 12.84 5.68
C ALA A 44 -7.63 14.20 5.46
N THR A 45 -7.26 14.85 6.54
CA THR A 45 -6.23 15.89 6.53
C THR A 45 -4.88 15.25 6.83
N ILE A 46 -3.85 15.66 6.09
CA ILE A 46 -2.52 15.06 6.16
C ILE A 46 -1.51 16.15 6.51
N GLU A 47 -0.69 15.89 7.52
CA GLU A 47 0.53 16.64 7.76
C GLU A 47 1.73 15.79 7.34
N MET A 48 2.47 16.29 6.35
CA MET A 48 3.69 15.67 5.83
C MET A 48 4.90 16.49 6.26
N THR A 49 5.78 15.90 7.05
CA THR A 49 7.03 16.52 7.47
C THR A 49 8.20 15.83 6.76
N LEU A 50 8.93 16.60 5.96
CA LEU A 50 10.18 16.18 5.33
C LEU A 50 11.33 16.54 6.25
N VAL A 51 12.17 15.57 6.63
CA VAL A 51 13.27 15.75 7.58
C VAL A 51 14.57 15.40 6.87
N GLN A 52 15.45 16.38 6.69
CA GLN A 52 16.79 16.17 6.14
C GLN A 52 17.72 15.52 7.18
N ARG A 53 18.80 14.90 6.73
CA ARG A 53 19.83 14.33 7.62
C ARG A 53 20.39 15.35 8.62
N SER A 54 20.46 16.62 8.25
CA SER A 54 20.86 17.74 9.13
C SER A 54 19.85 18.06 10.24
N GLY A 55 18.64 17.44 10.21
CA GLY A 55 17.55 17.75 11.11
C GLY A 55 16.63 18.88 10.63
N HIS A 56 16.96 19.57 9.51
CA HIS A 56 16.07 20.59 8.94
C HIS A 56 14.73 19.97 8.53
N LYS A 57 13.62 20.64 8.88
CA LYS A 57 12.28 20.16 8.63
C LYS A 57 11.51 21.10 7.71
N ARG A 58 10.73 20.51 6.80
CA ARG A 58 9.71 21.21 6.01
C ARG A 58 8.38 20.56 6.24
N VAL A 59 7.40 21.34 6.68
CA VAL A 59 6.04 20.84 6.93
C VAL A 59 5.14 21.23 5.77
N ARG A 60 4.31 20.28 5.33
CA ARG A 60 3.26 20.47 4.32
C ARG A 60 1.95 19.97 4.86
N LYS A 61 0.86 20.63 4.50
CA LYS A 61 -0.48 20.16 4.84
C LYS A 61 -1.25 19.90 3.57
N LEU A 62 -2.03 18.82 3.58
CA LEU A 62 -2.82 18.37 2.44
C LEU A 62 -4.21 17.97 2.93
N GLU A 63 -5.17 18.04 2.02
CA GLU A 63 -6.46 17.36 2.15
C GLU A 63 -6.54 16.27 1.09
N SER A 64 -7.09 15.12 1.45
CA SER A 64 -7.16 13.93 0.59
C SER A 64 -8.56 13.35 0.61
N TRP A 65 -9.06 13.00 -0.57
CA TRP A 65 -10.29 12.24 -0.79
C TRP A 65 -9.98 11.00 -1.61
N ALA A 66 -10.65 9.91 -1.30
CA ALA A 66 -10.66 8.70 -2.11
C ALA A 66 -12.09 8.19 -2.27
N MET A 67 -12.33 7.49 -3.38
CA MET A 67 -13.61 6.86 -3.68
C MET A 67 -13.35 5.58 -4.47
N ASP A 68 -14.00 4.50 -4.06
CA ASP A 68 -13.98 3.26 -4.80
C ASP A 68 -15.06 3.29 -5.90
N VAL A 69 -14.70 2.80 -7.07
CA VAL A 69 -15.57 2.69 -8.25
C VAL A 69 -15.52 1.25 -8.71
N GLY A 70 -16.40 0.42 -8.17
CA GLY A 70 -16.27 -1.02 -8.26
C GLY A 70 -15.02 -1.50 -7.54
N ARG A 71 -14.08 -2.10 -8.27
CA ARG A 71 -12.78 -2.54 -7.71
C ARG A 71 -11.65 -1.54 -7.93
N ASP A 72 -11.89 -0.49 -8.73
CA ASP A 72 -10.94 0.58 -8.96
C ASP A 72 -11.04 1.62 -7.85
N THR A 73 -9.96 2.36 -7.57
CA THR A 73 -9.95 3.45 -6.60
C THR A 73 -9.52 4.75 -7.26
N LYS A 74 -10.27 5.82 -7.02
CA LYS A 74 -9.86 7.18 -7.40
C LYS A 74 -9.47 7.95 -6.17
N LYS A 75 -8.36 8.68 -6.24
CA LYS A 75 -7.88 9.51 -5.14
C LYS A 75 -7.44 10.87 -5.64
N ILE A 76 -7.80 11.93 -4.92
CA ILE A 76 -7.33 13.28 -5.18
C ILE A 76 -6.84 13.92 -3.89
N MET A 77 -5.76 14.68 -3.96
CA MET A 77 -5.26 15.45 -2.84
C MET A 77 -4.77 16.81 -3.29
N PHE A 78 -4.89 17.77 -2.39
CA PHE A 78 -4.44 19.13 -2.61
C PHE A 78 -3.59 19.62 -1.44
N PHE A 79 -2.47 20.23 -1.77
CA PHE A 79 -1.65 20.92 -0.79
C PHE A 79 -2.32 22.22 -0.37
N THR A 80 -2.46 22.42 0.93
CA THR A 80 -3.05 23.62 1.53
C THR A 80 -2.02 24.53 2.19
N TYR A 81 -0.82 23.99 2.50
CA TYR A 81 0.29 24.72 3.13
C TYR A 81 1.64 24.02 2.78
N PRO A 82 2.76 24.77 2.68
CA PRO A 82 2.91 26.22 2.70
C PRO A 82 2.54 26.87 1.38
N GLY A 83 2.71 28.21 1.30
CA GLY A 83 2.28 29.01 0.14
C GLY A 83 2.92 28.63 -1.18
N ASP A 84 4.18 28.17 -1.17
CA ASP A 84 4.95 27.76 -2.36
C ASP A 84 4.41 26.49 -3.04
N VAL A 85 3.72 25.62 -2.29
CA VAL A 85 3.09 24.41 -2.83
C VAL A 85 1.56 24.45 -2.76
N LYS A 86 0.96 25.48 -2.14
CA LYS A 86 -0.49 25.60 -2.00
C LYS A 86 -1.18 25.54 -3.36
N GLY A 87 -2.26 24.74 -3.43
CA GLY A 87 -3.00 24.50 -4.67
C GLY A 87 -2.37 23.45 -5.59
N THR A 88 -1.15 22.95 -5.29
CA THR A 88 -0.65 21.75 -5.98
C THR A 88 -1.62 20.61 -5.74
N GLY A 89 -2.05 19.96 -6.82
CA GLY A 89 -2.99 18.85 -6.76
C GLY A 89 -2.38 17.56 -7.32
N PHE A 90 -2.75 16.43 -6.75
CA PHE A 90 -2.38 15.11 -7.26
C PHE A 90 -3.62 14.23 -7.36
N LEU A 91 -3.87 13.68 -8.55
CA LEU A 91 -4.99 12.80 -8.86
C LEU A 91 -4.46 11.43 -9.29
N THR A 92 -5.04 10.36 -8.75
CA THR A 92 -4.79 9.00 -9.22
C THR A 92 -6.08 8.28 -9.53
N TRP A 93 -6.05 7.45 -10.58
CA TRP A 93 -7.02 6.42 -10.86
C TRP A 93 -6.28 5.09 -10.85
N ASP A 94 -6.44 4.34 -9.76
CA ASP A 94 -5.77 3.07 -9.51
C ASP A 94 -6.70 1.95 -9.99
N TYR A 95 -6.26 1.15 -10.96
CA TYR A 95 -7.07 0.11 -11.58
C TYR A 95 -6.82 -1.25 -10.96
N ASP A 96 -7.88 -2.00 -10.69
CA ASP A 96 -7.79 -3.39 -10.22
C ASP A 96 -7.29 -4.35 -11.32
N ASN A 97 -7.51 -4.00 -12.59
CA ASN A 97 -7.01 -4.80 -13.71
C ASN A 97 -5.48 -4.64 -13.85
N PRO A 98 -4.67 -5.70 -13.61
CA PRO A 98 -3.21 -5.62 -13.66
C PRO A 98 -2.63 -5.34 -15.06
N ARG A 99 -3.47 -5.43 -16.12
CA ARG A 99 -3.08 -5.09 -17.49
C ARG A 99 -3.28 -3.62 -17.83
N LYS A 100 -3.94 -2.89 -16.94
CA LYS A 100 -4.22 -1.45 -17.11
C LYS A 100 -3.29 -0.65 -16.22
N VAL A 101 -2.52 0.24 -16.84
CA VAL A 101 -1.60 1.13 -16.12
C VAL A 101 -2.42 2.23 -15.42
N ASP A 102 -2.13 2.47 -14.14
CA ASP A 102 -2.74 3.54 -13.38
C ASP A 102 -2.53 4.90 -14.02
N ASP A 103 -3.55 5.74 -13.95
CA ASP A 103 -3.45 7.12 -14.36
C ASP A 103 -3.10 8.02 -13.18
N LYS A 104 -2.10 8.87 -13.36
CA LYS A 104 -1.62 9.79 -12.34
C LYS A 104 -1.38 11.17 -12.94
N TRP A 105 -1.89 12.22 -12.30
CA TRP A 105 -1.72 13.61 -12.74
C TRP A 105 -1.28 14.49 -11.58
N LEU A 106 -0.29 15.33 -11.85
CA LEU A 106 0.19 16.35 -10.94
C LEU A 106 -0.10 17.72 -11.54
N TYR A 107 -0.90 18.53 -10.86
CA TYR A 107 -1.13 19.94 -11.20
C TYR A 107 -0.21 20.83 -10.40
N LEU A 108 0.49 21.73 -11.08
CA LEU A 108 1.40 22.70 -10.50
C LEU A 108 0.85 24.11 -10.76
N PRO A 109 0.24 24.78 -9.76
CA PRO A 109 -0.43 26.06 -9.96
C PRO A 109 0.51 27.17 -10.40
N ALA A 110 1.75 27.19 -9.89
CA ALA A 110 2.77 28.16 -10.30
C ALA A 110 3.08 28.13 -11.82
N MET A 111 2.91 26.95 -12.44
CA MET A 111 3.12 26.74 -13.88
C MET A 111 1.81 26.74 -14.66
N LYS A 112 0.65 26.70 -13.98
CA LYS A 112 -0.69 26.48 -14.57
C LYS A 112 -0.72 25.26 -15.50
N LYS A 113 -0.01 24.20 -15.12
CA LYS A 113 0.16 22.99 -15.94
C LYS A 113 -0.18 21.73 -15.18
N THR A 114 -0.89 20.83 -15.86
CA THR A 114 -1.11 19.45 -15.45
C THR A 114 -0.09 18.56 -16.16
N ARG A 115 0.67 17.81 -15.40
CA ARG A 115 1.61 16.80 -15.90
C ARG A 115 1.07 15.41 -15.61
N ARG A 116 0.99 14.55 -16.62
CA ARG A 116 0.75 13.12 -16.42
C ARG A 116 2.05 12.46 -15.94
N ILE A 117 1.95 11.68 -14.86
CA ILE A 117 3.06 10.89 -14.32
C ILE A 117 2.82 9.45 -14.73
N SER A 118 3.68 8.89 -15.57
CA SER A 118 3.49 7.54 -16.12
C SER A 118 4.81 6.81 -16.32
N GLY A 119 4.73 5.50 -16.59
CA GLY A 119 5.87 4.65 -16.87
C GLY A 119 6.91 4.67 -15.76
N LYS A 120 8.18 4.77 -16.13
CA LYS A 120 9.32 4.74 -15.22
C LYS A 120 9.26 5.85 -14.18
N SER A 121 8.89 7.08 -14.57
CA SER A 121 8.78 8.23 -13.65
C SER A 121 7.83 7.98 -12.49
N SER A 122 6.74 7.24 -12.69
CA SER A 122 5.84 6.86 -11.60
C SER A 122 6.53 6.03 -10.52
N LYS A 123 7.50 5.20 -10.90
CA LYS A 123 8.18 4.23 -10.05
C LYS A 123 9.47 4.76 -9.44
N THR A 124 10.15 5.69 -10.13
CA THR A 124 11.47 6.18 -9.74
C THR A 124 11.45 7.58 -9.14
N ASP A 125 10.52 8.45 -9.59
CA ASP A 125 10.48 9.83 -9.11
C ASP A 125 9.76 9.90 -7.76
N TYR A 126 10.31 10.69 -6.86
CA TYR A 126 9.76 10.87 -5.53
C TYR A 126 8.64 11.93 -5.53
N PHE A 127 7.55 11.59 -4.86
CA PHE A 127 6.39 12.46 -4.71
C PHE A 127 6.76 13.73 -3.94
N MET A 128 6.76 14.86 -4.64
CA MET A 128 6.97 16.18 -4.03
C MET A 128 8.18 16.27 -3.08
N GLY A 129 9.29 15.58 -3.40
CA GLY A 129 10.50 15.56 -2.59
C GLY A 129 10.40 14.78 -1.27
N SER A 130 9.40 13.93 -1.13
CA SER A 130 9.28 12.96 -0.05
C SER A 130 10.13 11.71 -0.32
N ASP A 131 10.11 10.73 0.60
CA ASP A 131 10.74 9.42 0.39
C ASP A 131 9.77 8.38 -0.21
N PHE A 132 8.57 8.82 -0.61
CA PHE A 132 7.60 8.01 -1.34
C PHE A 132 7.70 8.31 -2.84
N THR A 133 7.70 7.27 -3.66
CA THR A 133 7.55 7.45 -5.11
C THR A 133 6.09 7.79 -5.45
N TYR A 134 5.82 8.29 -6.66
CA TYR A 134 4.44 8.45 -7.10
C TYR A 134 3.68 7.12 -7.12
N ASN A 135 4.37 5.99 -7.34
CA ASN A 135 3.78 4.66 -7.28
C ASN A 135 3.45 4.20 -5.84
N ASP A 136 4.21 4.66 -4.85
CA ASP A 136 3.90 4.39 -3.43
C ASP A 136 2.63 5.13 -2.97
N MET A 137 2.15 6.14 -3.71
CA MET A 137 0.92 6.88 -3.42
C MET A 137 -0.33 6.20 -3.98
N SER A 138 -0.18 5.17 -4.80
CA SER A 138 -1.25 4.37 -5.40
C SER A 138 -1.47 3.07 -4.63
N MET A 139 -2.64 2.47 -4.85
CA MET A 139 -2.92 1.13 -4.38
C MET A 139 -2.34 0.11 -5.36
N ARG A 140 -1.32 -0.66 -4.92
CA ARG A 140 -0.66 -1.66 -5.78
C ARG A 140 -1.57 -2.84 -6.04
N ASN A 141 -1.59 -3.33 -7.27
CA ASN A 141 -2.21 -4.60 -7.60
C ASN A 141 -1.34 -5.76 -7.07
N VAL A 142 -1.97 -6.77 -6.47
CA VAL A 142 -1.26 -7.92 -5.91
C VAL A 142 -0.47 -8.67 -6.99
N ASP A 143 -1.00 -8.74 -8.20
CA ASP A 143 -0.37 -9.48 -9.29
C ASP A 143 0.79 -8.73 -9.98
N GLU A 144 1.10 -7.51 -9.57
CA GLU A 144 2.32 -6.79 -10.02
C GLU A 144 3.60 -7.34 -9.39
N GLU A 145 3.49 -8.08 -8.30
CA GLU A 145 4.62 -8.65 -7.56
C GLU A 145 4.46 -10.17 -7.41
N LYS A 146 5.56 -10.86 -7.12
CA LYS A 146 5.56 -12.25 -6.63
C LYS A 146 5.70 -12.20 -5.11
N HIS A 147 4.79 -12.87 -4.40
CA HIS A 147 4.74 -12.85 -2.95
C HIS A 147 5.12 -14.20 -2.35
N GLN A 148 5.90 -14.17 -1.28
CA GLN A 148 6.31 -15.34 -0.51
C GLN A 148 6.15 -15.05 0.98
N LEU A 149 5.41 -15.88 1.69
CA LEU A 149 5.42 -15.89 3.15
C LEU A 149 6.79 -16.43 3.61
N LEU A 150 7.55 -15.61 4.33
CA LEU A 150 8.85 -16.00 4.85
C LEU A 150 8.73 -16.69 6.22
N ARG A 151 7.92 -16.11 7.11
CA ARG A 151 7.71 -16.55 8.48
C ARG A 151 6.58 -15.77 9.15
N GLU A 152 6.26 -16.20 10.36
CA GLU A 152 5.49 -15.42 11.33
C GLU A 152 6.42 -14.95 12.44
N GLU A 153 6.18 -13.75 12.98
CA GLU A 153 6.90 -13.25 14.15
C GLU A 153 6.04 -12.26 14.96
N ASN A 154 6.40 -12.03 16.21
CA ASN A 154 5.81 -11.00 17.03
C ASN A 154 6.58 -9.68 16.84
N LEU A 155 5.87 -8.61 16.50
CA LEU A 155 6.43 -7.27 16.39
C LEU A 155 5.57 -6.28 17.19
N GLY A 156 6.16 -5.66 18.20
CA GLY A 156 5.45 -4.69 19.04
C GLY A 156 4.22 -5.27 19.78
N GLY A 157 4.27 -6.55 20.17
CA GLY A 157 3.18 -7.24 20.85
C GLY A 157 2.09 -7.82 19.94
N HIS A 158 2.24 -7.71 18.62
CA HIS A 158 1.29 -8.23 17.62
C HIS A 158 1.89 -9.35 16.80
N ARG A 159 1.13 -10.42 16.57
CA ARG A 159 1.50 -11.45 15.58
C ARG A 159 1.45 -10.87 14.18
N CYS A 160 2.52 -11.07 13.42
CA CYS A 160 2.66 -10.58 12.06
C CYS A 160 3.06 -11.71 11.12
N TRP A 161 2.50 -11.68 9.91
CA TRP A 161 3.10 -12.36 8.77
C TRP A 161 4.22 -11.49 8.20
N VAL A 162 5.34 -12.13 7.86
CA VAL A 162 6.45 -11.48 7.16
C VAL A 162 6.46 -11.96 5.72
N VAL A 163 6.07 -11.08 4.82
CA VAL A 163 5.91 -11.40 3.39
C VAL A 163 6.98 -10.69 2.57
N GLN A 164 7.71 -11.43 1.76
CA GLN A 164 8.58 -10.89 0.72
C GLN A 164 7.78 -10.69 -0.56
N SER A 165 7.94 -9.52 -1.18
CA SER A 165 7.35 -9.16 -2.46
C SER A 165 8.46 -8.77 -3.43
N ILE A 166 8.47 -9.37 -4.62
CA ILE A 166 9.44 -9.13 -5.70
C ILE A 166 8.67 -8.55 -6.89
N PRO A 167 8.93 -7.29 -7.29
CA PRO A 167 8.25 -6.69 -8.42
C PRO A 167 8.54 -7.44 -9.72
N LYS A 168 7.53 -7.60 -10.56
CA LYS A 168 7.67 -8.15 -11.91
C LYS A 168 8.27 -7.14 -12.88
N ASP A 169 8.02 -5.84 -12.60
CA ASP A 169 8.55 -4.75 -13.40
C ASP A 169 9.96 -4.37 -12.96
N LYS A 170 10.89 -4.34 -13.94
CA LYS A 170 12.30 -4.02 -13.71
C LYS A 170 12.56 -2.53 -13.46
N ASP A 171 11.59 -1.67 -13.79
CA ASP A 171 11.71 -0.21 -13.57
C ASP A 171 11.46 0.22 -12.13
N GLU A 172 10.99 -0.67 -11.24
CA GLU A 172 10.90 -0.37 -9.81
C GLU A 172 12.28 -0.03 -9.23
N ILE A 173 12.33 0.93 -8.30
CA ILE A 173 13.60 1.35 -7.65
C ILE A 173 14.12 0.32 -6.65
N TYR A 174 13.35 -0.71 -6.32
CA TYR A 174 13.74 -1.79 -5.43
C TYR A 174 13.65 -3.15 -6.13
N THR A 175 14.45 -4.10 -5.68
CA THR A 175 14.44 -5.48 -6.19
C THR A 175 13.52 -6.38 -5.39
N ARG A 176 13.33 -6.07 -4.12
CA ARG A 176 12.42 -6.77 -3.20
C ARG A 176 11.99 -5.86 -2.07
N ARG A 177 10.83 -6.17 -1.53
CA ARG A 177 10.27 -5.57 -0.32
C ARG A 177 9.94 -6.68 0.66
N VAL A 178 10.26 -6.49 1.94
CA VAL A 178 9.83 -7.37 3.04
C VAL A 178 8.87 -6.59 3.91
N THR A 179 7.66 -7.10 4.09
CA THR A 179 6.57 -6.40 4.78
C THR A 179 6.09 -7.22 5.97
N TRP A 180 5.95 -6.58 7.12
CA TRP A 180 5.35 -7.12 8.35
C TRP A 180 3.89 -6.69 8.39
N ILE A 181 2.98 -7.66 8.38
CA ILE A 181 1.53 -7.45 8.30
C ILE A 181 0.91 -8.03 9.57
N ARG A 182 0.26 -7.17 10.35
CA ARG A 182 -0.48 -7.61 11.53
C ARG A 182 -1.64 -8.53 11.14
N GLN A 183 -1.74 -9.67 11.83
CA GLN A 183 -2.75 -10.71 11.55
C GLN A 183 -4.15 -10.28 12.00
N ASP A 184 -4.25 -9.47 13.06
CA ASP A 184 -5.51 -9.05 13.67
C ASP A 184 -6.25 -7.94 12.89
N CYS A 185 -5.55 -7.18 12.07
CA CYS A 185 -6.11 -6.03 11.35
C CYS A 185 -5.75 -5.96 9.87
N LEU A 186 -4.95 -6.89 9.36
CA LEU A 186 -4.49 -6.94 7.97
C LEU A 186 -3.77 -5.65 7.52
N MET A 187 -3.08 -4.99 8.44
CA MET A 187 -2.34 -3.77 8.14
C MET A 187 -0.83 -3.99 8.23
N ALA A 188 -0.10 -3.46 7.25
CA ALA A 188 1.34 -3.37 7.34
C ALA A 188 1.75 -2.47 8.51
N VAL A 189 2.75 -2.86 9.29
CA VAL A 189 3.34 -2.06 10.37
C VAL A 189 4.79 -1.69 10.10
N LYS A 190 5.45 -2.47 9.23
CA LYS A 190 6.83 -2.23 8.80
C LYS A 190 7.02 -2.76 7.39
N ALA A 191 7.84 -2.07 6.59
CA ALA A 191 8.36 -2.63 5.35
C ALA A 191 9.81 -2.19 5.12
N GLU A 192 10.61 -3.07 4.55
CA GLU A 192 11.99 -2.83 4.16
C GLU A 192 12.14 -3.02 2.66
N TYR A 193 12.67 -2.01 1.98
CA TYR A 193 12.88 -1.99 0.55
C TYR A 193 14.37 -2.08 0.23
N TYR A 194 14.74 -2.98 -0.65
CA TYR A 194 16.11 -3.24 -1.03
C TYR A 194 16.39 -2.79 -2.46
N ASP A 195 17.45 -2.03 -2.65
CA ASP A 195 17.83 -1.43 -3.93
C ASP A 195 18.34 -2.47 -4.97
N LYS A 196 18.79 -1.99 -6.12
CA LYS A 196 19.31 -2.84 -7.20
C LYS A 196 20.58 -3.61 -6.83
N LEU A 197 21.29 -3.18 -5.79
CA LEU A 197 22.46 -3.88 -5.22
C LEU A 197 22.08 -4.75 -4.01
N ASN A 198 20.77 -4.96 -3.79
CA ASN A 198 20.22 -5.72 -2.65
C ASN A 198 20.62 -5.13 -1.28
N LYS A 199 20.93 -3.84 -1.21
CA LYS A 199 21.18 -3.13 0.03
C LYS A 199 19.89 -2.50 0.54
N LEU A 200 19.71 -2.43 1.86
CA LEU A 200 18.57 -1.73 2.45
C LEU A 200 18.59 -0.26 2.02
N HIS A 201 17.51 0.18 1.40
CA HIS A 201 17.37 1.51 0.83
C HIS A 201 16.37 2.34 1.63
N ARG A 202 15.15 1.84 1.80
CA ARG A 202 14.09 2.54 2.52
C ARG A 202 13.46 1.63 3.57
N ARG A 203 13.03 2.24 4.67
CA ARG A 203 12.28 1.58 5.73
C ARG A 203 10.99 2.35 6.00
N LEU A 204 9.87 1.65 5.89
CA LEU A 204 8.55 2.14 6.27
C LEU A 204 8.23 1.65 7.68
N SER A 205 7.70 2.55 8.51
CA SER A 205 7.10 2.22 9.81
C SER A 205 5.71 2.83 9.87
N ILE A 206 4.74 2.05 10.34
CA ILE A 206 3.35 2.48 10.54
C ILE A 206 2.97 2.23 11.99
N SER A 207 2.37 3.21 12.63
CA SER A 207 1.96 3.14 14.04
C SER A 207 0.67 3.92 14.27
N ASN A 208 0.19 3.89 15.53
CA ASN A 208 -1.08 4.48 15.91
C ASN A 208 -2.19 3.94 15.00
N ILE A 209 -2.35 2.61 15.03
CA ILE A 209 -3.38 1.89 14.26
C ILE A 209 -4.54 1.64 15.20
N ASP A 210 -5.71 2.14 14.83
CA ASP A 210 -6.96 1.93 15.57
C ASP A 210 -8.16 1.90 14.60
N LYS A 211 -9.37 1.87 15.13
CA LYS A 211 -10.59 1.92 14.34
C LYS A 211 -11.23 3.29 14.40
N VAL A 212 -11.47 3.87 13.22
CA VAL A 212 -12.31 5.06 13.04
C VAL A 212 -13.56 4.65 12.29
N GLN A 213 -14.75 4.90 12.85
CA GLN A 213 -16.03 4.49 12.28
C GLN A 213 -16.09 2.98 11.92
N GLY A 214 -15.41 2.13 12.70
CA GLY A 214 -15.36 0.68 12.47
C GLY A 214 -14.26 0.20 11.53
N PHE A 215 -13.60 1.07 10.76
CA PHE A 215 -12.54 0.74 9.82
C PHE A 215 -11.16 0.85 10.46
N TRP A 216 -10.34 -0.19 10.32
CA TRP A 216 -8.94 -0.13 10.74
C TRP A 216 -8.18 0.90 9.90
N THR A 217 -7.52 1.83 10.56
CA THR A 217 -6.75 2.89 9.91
C THR A 217 -5.46 3.20 10.66
N MET A 218 -4.54 3.91 10.02
CA MET A 218 -3.28 4.37 10.59
C MET A 218 -3.30 5.89 10.76
N HIS A 219 -2.66 6.37 11.80
CA HIS A 219 -2.51 7.81 12.04
C HIS A 219 -1.10 8.31 11.82
N LEU A 220 -0.10 7.44 11.89
CA LEU A 220 1.30 7.80 11.72
C LEU A 220 2.01 6.82 10.80
N MET A 221 2.68 7.37 9.79
CA MET A 221 3.52 6.63 8.87
C MET A 221 4.84 7.38 8.69
N GLN A 222 5.96 6.67 8.71
CA GLN A 222 7.29 7.22 8.44
C GLN A 222 7.99 6.37 7.38
N MET A 223 8.47 7.02 6.33
CA MET A 223 9.42 6.43 5.39
C MET A 223 10.79 7.05 5.64
N GLU A 224 11.80 6.23 5.84
CA GLU A 224 13.19 6.63 5.97
C GLU A 224 14.00 6.10 4.81
N ASN A 225 14.72 6.96 4.13
CA ASN A 225 15.80 6.56 3.23
C ASN A 225 17.07 6.36 4.09
N VAL A 226 17.40 5.11 4.38
CA VAL A 226 18.50 4.77 5.30
C VAL A 226 19.87 5.09 4.72
N GLN A 227 19.98 5.24 3.41
CA GLN A 227 21.24 5.55 2.73
C GLN A 227 21.54 7.05 2.76
N THR A 228 20.53 7.89 2.65
CA THR A 228 20.68 9.36 2.69
C THR A 228 20.42 9.95 4.07
N GLY A 229 19.68 9.25 4.93
CA GLY A 229 19.22 9.74 6.23
C GLY A 229 18.03 10.72 6.13
N HIS A 230 17.44 10.89 4.93
CA HIS A 230 16.23 11.68 4.76
C HIS A 230 15.01 10.87 5.25
N LYS A 231 14.02 11.57 5.83
CA LYS A 231 12.78 10.94 6.34
C LYS A 231 11.56 11.75 5.95
N THR A 232 10.49 11.04 5.64
CA THR A 232 9.16 11.63 5.48
C THR A 232 8.24 11.06 6.54
N ILE A 233 7.64 11.94 7.34
CA ILE A 233 6.66 11.59 8.38
C ILE A 233 5.31 12.08 7.91
N ILE A 234 4.32 11.18 7.87
CA ILE A 234 2.94 11.49 7.51
C ILE A 234 2.05 11.24 8.72
N ARG A 235 1.33 12.29 9.14
CA ARG A 235 0.26 12.20 10.14
C ARG A 235 -1.07 12.37 9.45
N MET A 236 -1.96 11.41 9.63
CA MET A 236 -3.32 11.42 9.11
C MET A 236 -4.29 11.79 10.22
N ASN A 237 -5.01 12.90 10.04
CA ASN A 237 -5.96 13.43 11.01
C ASN A 237 -7.34 13.58 10.36
N ASN A 238 -8.38 13.76 11.18
CA ASN A 238 -9.75 14.02 10.74
C ASN A 238 -10.25 12.98 9.72
N GLN A 239 -9.83 11.72 9.89
CA GLN A 239 -10.21 10.64 8.99
C GLN A 239 -11.72 10.40 9.09
N ARG A 240 -12.36 10.31 7.93
CA ARG A 240 -13.81 10.04 7.80
C ARG A 240 -14.02 9.05 6.67
N PHE A 241 -14.88 8.08 6.93
CA PHE A 241 -15.23 7.01 5.99
C PHE A 241 -16.70 7.10 5.61
N ASN A 242 -17.04 6.58 4.45
CA ASN A 242 -18.40 6.53 3.89
C ASN A 242 -19.08 7.92 3.86
N ILE A 243 -18.30 8.94 3.54
CA ILE A 243 -18.79 10.31 3.40
C ILE A 243 -19.38 10.52 2.00
N LYS A 244 -20.31 11.45 1.89
CA LYS A 244 -20.84 11.85 0.58
C LYS A 244 -19.76 12.62 -0.20
N VAL A 245 -19.33 12.09 -1.33
CA VAL A 245 -18.34 12.69 -2.22
C VAL A 245 -18.90 12.75 -3.64
N ALA A 246 -18.80 13.91 -4.29
CA ALA A 246 -19.25 14.05 -5.66
C ALA A 246 -18.26 13.37 -6.64
N PRO A 247 -18.71 12.48 -7.55
CA PRO A 247 -17.82 11.77 -8.48
C PRO A 247 -16.95 12.70 -9.36
N ASN A 248 -17.45 13.89 -9.69
CA ASN A 248 -16.72 14.89 -10.48
C ASN A 248 -15.52 15.50 -9.73
N LEU A 249 -15.37 15.25 -8.42
CA LEU A 249 -14.18 15.62 -7.66
C LEU A 249 -12.92 14.97 -8.24
N PHE A 250 -13.02 13.72 -8.73
CA PHE A 250 -11.90 12.93 -9.21
C PHE A 250 -11.66 13.10 -10.72
N THR A 251 -11.64 14.32 -11.20
CA THR A 251 -11.40 14.66 -12.61
C THR A 251 -10.20 15.59 -12.78
N VAL A 252 -9.56 15.55 -13.94
CA VAL A 252 -8.46 16.48 -14.28
C VAL A 252 -8.94 17.92 -14.24
N SER A 253 -10.16 18.19 -14.71
CA SER A 253 -10.74 19.55 -14.64
C SER A 253 -10.88 20.06 -13.19
N LYS A 254 -11.28 19.18 -12.24
CA LYS A 254 -11.35 19.57 -10.82
C LYS A 254 -9.96 19.72 -10.21
N LEU A 255 -8.99 18.87 -10.61
CA LEU A 255 -7.59 18.99 -10.21
C LEU A 255 -7.02 20.38 -10.55
N GLU A 256 -7.34 20.91 -11.74
CA GLU A 256 -6.88 22.21 -12.22
C GLU A 256 -7.58 23.39 -11.55
N LYS A 257 -8.87 23.23 -11.22
CA LYS A 257 -9.67 24.27 -10.54
C LYS A 257 -9.33 24.39 -9.05
N GLY A 258 -8.76 23.35 -8.46
CA GLY A 258 -8.47 23.30 -7.03
C GLY A 258 -9.69 23.02 -6.15
N LEU A 259 -9.55 23.28 -4.85
CA LEU A 259 -10.61 23.13 -3.83
C LEU A 259 -11.65 24.23 -3.92
#